data_d19661351011802a779fe9cbc287ecfa
#
_entry.id   d19661351011802a779fe9cbc287ecfa
#
_cell.length_a   1.000
_cell.length_b   1.000
_cell.length_c   1.000
_cell.angle_alpha   90.00
_cell.angle_beta   90.00
_cell.angle_gamma   90.00
#
_symmetry.space_group_name_H-M   'P 1'
#
loop_
_entity.id
_entity.type
_entity.pdbx_description
1 polymer ?
#
loop_
_entity_poly.entity_id
_entity_poly.type
_entity_poly.pdbx_seq_one_letter_code
_entity_poly.pdbx_strand_id
1 'polypeptide(L)'
;INIMKKCDACRIALNDEETGFPYIVPLNFGMEVKEGQVFLYFHGAMKGKKLDLIQKDNRATFEMDCEHNFILYEERMSCTMGFASVIGHGTIEIVSDEDKYEALKILMRQYHAEDFKFDTRMMSVTTVLKMTVTDMIGKRRNNIH
;
A
#
# COMPACT_ATOMS: atom_id res chain seq x y z
N ILE A 1 -10.80 5.85 -1.52
CA ILE A 1 -11.03 4.73 -0.59
C ILE A 1 -11.60 3.53 -1.33
N ASN A 2 -12.65 3.70 -2.15
CA ASN A 2 -13.27 2.57 -2.86
C ASN A 2 -12.30 1.86 -3.83
N ILE A 3 -11.43 2.61 -4.52
CA ILE A 3 -10.40 2.04 -5.37
C ILE A 3 -9.43 1.21 -4.53
N MET A 4 -9.00 1.74 -3.40
CA MET A 4 -8.02 1.09 -2.53
C MET A 4 -8.52 -0.27 -2.02
N LYS A 5 -9.81 -0.39 -1.73
CA LYS A 5 -10.41 -1.65 -1.27
C LYS A 5 -10.32 -2.78 -2.28
N LYS A 6 -10.16 -2.46 -3.56
CA LYS A 6 -10.08 -3.43 -4.66
C LYS A 6 -8.67 -3.79 -5.06
N CYS A 7 -7.66 -3.10 -4.52
CA CYS A 7 -6.27 -3.32 -4.88
C CYS A 7 -5.65 -4.43 -4.05
N ASP A 8 -4.75 -5.20 -4.67
CA ASP A 8 -4.08 -6.34 -4.03
C ASP A 8 -2.68 -6.01 -3.55
N ALA A 9 -2.07 -4.99 -4.10
CA ALA A 9 -0.71 -4.61 -3.76
C ALA A 9 -0.57 -3.10 -3.72
N CYS A 10 0.34 -2.64 -2.88
CA CYS A 10 0.71 -1.24 -2.75
C CYS A 10 2.21 -1.13 -2.99
N ARG A 11 2.60 -0.26 -3.89
CA ARG A 11 4.00 0.02 -4.15
C ARG A 11 4.36 1.27 -3.38
N ILE A 12 5.40 1.18 -2.55
CA ILE A 12 5.93 2.34 -1.85
C ILE A 12 7.27 2.73 -2.44
N ALA A 13 7.52 4.03 -2.53
CA ALA A 13 8.78 4.59 -2.98
C ALA A 13 9.43 5.32 -1.81
N LEU A 14 10.63 4.91 -1.48
CA LEU A 14 11.43 5.46 -0.38
C LEU A 14 12.61 6.21 -0.95
N ASN A 15 13.02 7.30 -0.30
CA ASN A 15 14.20 8.04 -0.70
C ASN A 15 15.45 7.23 -0.38
N ASP A 16 16.37 7.14 -1.34
CA ASP A 16 17.66 6.47 -1.19
C ASP A 16 18.77 7.41 -1.64
N GLU A 17 19.41 8.06 -0.68
CA GLU A 17 20.47 9.03 -0.96
C GLU A 17 21.73 8.40 -1.54
N GLU A 18 22.03 7.14 -1.19
CA GLU A 18 23.23 6.45 -1.68
C GLU A 18 23.20 6.23 -3.18
N THR A 19 22.04 5.83 -3.71
CA THR A 19 21.87 5.62 -5.15
C THR A 19 21.43 6.87 -5.89
N GLY A 20 20.78 7.80 -5.19
CA GLY A 20 20.13 8.95 -5.79
C GLY A 20 18.81 8.61 -6.48
N PHE A 21 18.38 7.37 -6.44
CA PHE A 21 17.11 6.92 -7.04
C PHE A 21 16.12 6.52 -5.97
N PRO A 22 14.81 6.74 -6.19
CA PRO A 22 13.80 6.19 -5.30
C PRO A 22 13.87 4.66 -5.27
N TYR A 23 13.72 4.07 -4.11
CA TYR A 23 13.66 2.62 -3.92
C TYR A 23 12.21 2.19 -3.83
N ILE A 24 11.77 1.37 -4.79
CA ILE A 24 10.38 0.94 -4.88
C ILE A 24 10.22 -0.48 -4.35
N VAL A 25 9.23 -0.67 -3.48
CA VAL A 25 8.93 -1.97 -2.89
C VAL A 25 7.44 -2.27 -3.09
N PRO A 26 7.07 -3.36 -3.78
CA PRO A 26 5.68 -3.82 -3.81
C PRO A 26 5.38 -4.61 -2.54
N LEU A 27 4.25 -4.31 -1.91
CA LEU A 27 3.85 -4.90 -0.63
C LEU A 27 2.37 -5.24 -0.61
N ASN A 28 2.01 -6.26 0.14
CA ASN A 28 0.64 -6.42 0.58
C ASN A 28 0.34 -5.35 1.63
N PHE A 29 -0.89 -4.94 1.73
CA PHE A 29 -1.25 -3.84 2.61
C PHE A 29 -2.62 -4.06 3.25
N GLY A 30 -2.84 -3.37 4.36
CA GLY A 30 -4.15 -3.19 4.95
C GLY A 30 -4.48 -1.72 5.04
N MET A 31 -5.75 -1.39 5.13
CA MET A 31 -6.19 0.00 5.18
C MET A 31 -7.14 0.20 6.35
N GLU A 32 -6.97 1.30 7.07
CA GLU A 32 -7.87 1.74 8.11
C GLU A 32 -8.19 3.23 7.91
N VAL A 33 -9.45 3.59 8.11
CA VAL A 33 -9.87 4.98 8.07
C VAL A 33 -10.46 5.34 9.43
N LYS A 34 -9.88 6.32 10.11
CA LYS A 34 -10.35 6.82 11.40
C LYS A 34 -10.47 8.33 11.34
N GLU A 35 -11.66 8.85 11.61
CA GLU A 35 -11.92 10.30 11.65
C GLU A 35 -11.41 11.03 10.40
N GLY A 36 -11.60 10.43 9.23
CA GLY A 36 -11.16 10.98 7.97
C GLY A 36 -9.69 10.77 7.64
N GLN A 37 -8.90 10.22 8.57
CA GLN A 37 -7.49 9.94 8.35
C GLN A 37 -7.32 8.52 7.82
N VAL A 38 -6.55 8.37 6.73
CA VAL A 38 -6.24 7.07 6.14
C VAL A 38 -4.90 6.58 6.65
N PHE A 39 -4.87 5.32 7.07
CA PHE A 39 -3.65 4.62 7.47
C PHE A 39 -3.48 3.38 6.61
N LEU A 40 -2.24 3.11 6.20
CA LEU A 40 -1.88 1.89 5.49
C LEU A 40 -0.93 1.07 6.38
N TYR A 41 -1.12 -0.23 6.37
CA TYR A 41 -0.32 -1.16 7.16
C TYR A 41 0.38 -2.14 6.25
N PHE A 42 1.64 -2.42 6.56
CA PHE A 42 2.48 -3.36 5.80
C PHE A 42 3.20 -4.26 6.78
N HIS A 43 3.64 -5.42 6.31
CA HIS A 43 4.47 -6.30 7.12
C HIS A 43 5.67 -6.79 6.33
N GLY A 44 6.70 -7.24 7.05
CA GLY A 44 7.90 -7.74 6.43
C GLY A 44 8.87 -8.30 7.45
N ALA A 45 10.08 -8.64 6.98
CA ALA A 45 11.14 -9.13 7.84
C ALA A 45 11.64 -8.03 8.79
N MET A 46 12.30 -8.46 9.86
CA MET A 46 12.87 -7.55 10.89
C MET A 46 14.04 -6.72 10.38
N LYS A 47 14.67 -7.12 9.28
CA LYS A 47 15.84 -6.46 8.69
C LYS A 47 15.68 -6.32 7.19
N GLY A 48 16.36 -5.35 6.60
CA GLY A 48 16.39 -5.16 5.16
C GLY A 48 16.56 -3.70 4.79
N LYS A 49 16.84 -3.47 3.51
CA LYS A 49 17.07 -2.13 2.97
C LYS A 49 15.87 -1.21 3.20
N LYS A 50 14.67 -1.72 3.05
CA LYS A 50 13.43 -0.98 3.28
C LYS A 50 13.40 -0.36 4.68
N LEU A 51 13.73 -1.11 5.72
CA LEU A 51 13.74 -0.61 7.09
C LEU A 51 14.85 0.40 7.32
N ASP A 52 16.02 0.16 6.74
CA ASP A 52 17.15 1.10 6.85
C ASP A 52 16.79 2.46 6.23
N LEU A 53 16.14 2.46 5.07
CA LEU A 53 15.73 3.68 4.41
C LEU A 53 14.65 4.43 5.19
N ILE A 54 13.69 3.71 5.76
CA ILE A 54 12.63 4.30 6.58
C ILE A 54 13.22 4.99 7.83
N GLN A 55 14.23 4.37 8.44
CA GLN A 55 14.88 4.96 9.61
C GLN A 55 15.64 6.24 9.29
N LYS A 56 16.19 6.36 8.07
CA LYS A 56 16.89 7.55 7.63
C LYS A 56 15.94 8.66 7.18
N ASP A 57 14.88 8.30 6.48
CA ASP A 57 13.86 9.22 5.96
C ASP A 57 12.55 8.46 5.87
N ASN A 58 11.62 8.78 6.75
CA ASN A 58 10.36 8.05 6.85
C ASN A 58 9.27 8.55 5.89
N ARG A 59 9.60 9.50 5.01
CA ARG A 59 8.65 9.95 4.00
C ARG A 59 8.57 8.94 2.87
N ALA A 60 7.37 8.72 2.38
CA ALA A 60 7.14 7.76 1.31
C ALA A 60 6.03 8.24 0.38
N THR A 61 6.15 7.83 -0.87
CA THR A 61 5.08 7.93 -1.85
C THR A 61 4.53 6.52 -2.06
N PHE A 62 3.22 6.40 -2.22
CA PHE A 62 2.63 5.12 -2.55
C PHE A 62 1.80 5.19 -3.81
N GLU A 63 1.67 4.05 -4.47
CA GLU A 63 0.80 3.87 -5.62
C GLU A 63 0.12 2.52 -5.50
N MET A 64 -1.16 2.47 -5.84
CA MET A 64 -1.86 1.21 -6.02
C MET A 64 -2.84 1.35 -7.17
N ASP A 65 -3.07 0.26 -7.88
CA ASP A 65 -3.93 0.27 -9.05
C ASP A 65 -4.69 -1.04 -9.22
N CYS A 66 -5.80 -0.97 -9.94
CA CYS A 66 -6.66 -2.10 -10.23
C CYS A 66 -7.55 -1.80 -11.44
N GLU A 67 -8.44 -2.74 -11.76
CA GLU A 67 -9.42 -2.59 -12.83
C GLU A 67 -8.77 -2.35 -14.20
N HIS A 68 -7.63 -3.01 -14.47
CA HIS A 68 -6.94 -2.89 -15.75
C HIS A 68 -7.73 -3.58 -16.86
N ASN A 69 -8.02 -2.84 -17.93
CA ASN A 69 -8.81 -3.35 -19.03
C ASN A 69 -8.40 -2.67 -20.33
N PHE A 70 -7.84 -3.45 -21.26
CA PHE A 70 -7.47 -2.95 -22.57
C PHE A 70 -8.72 -2.82 -23.44
N ILE A 71 -8.94 -1.64 -24.01
CA ILE A 71 -10.16 -1.31 -24.74
C ILE A 71 -9.79 -0.91 -26.16
N LEU A 72 -10.40 -1.60 -27.14
CA LEU A 72 -10.24 -1.29 -28.54
C LEU A 72 -11.48 -0.57 -29.04
N TYR A 73 -11.27 0.56 -29.73
CA TYR A 73 -12.31 1.29 -30.45
C TYR A 73 -12.09 1.07 -31.94
N GLU A 74 -12.60 -0.05 -32.43
CA GLU A 74 -12.33 -0.46 -33.84
C GLU A 74 -12.80 0.57 -34.87
N GLU A 75 -13.96 1.16 -34.64
CA GLU A 75 -14.51 2.18 -35.55
C GLU A 75 -13.65 3.44 -35.63
N ARG A 76 -12.98 3.78 -34.54
CA ARG A 76 -12.11 4.95 -34.47
C ARG A 76 -10.64 4.59 -34.67
N MET A 77 -10.34 3.34 -34.92
CA MET A 77 -8.98 2.81 -35.02
C MET A 77 -8.06 3.29 -33.92
N SER A 78 -8.57 3.24 -32.68
CA SER A 78 -7.85 3.67 -31.50
C SER A 78 -8.02 2.68 -30.34
N CYS A 79 -7.25 2.88 -29.29
CA CYS A 79 -7.31 2.04 -28.10
C CYS A 79 -7.02 2.86 -26.86
N THR A 80 -7.39 2.31 -25.70
CA THR A 80 -7.06 2.89 -24.41
C THR A 80 -6.99 1.78 -23.37
N MET A 81 -6.48 2.13 -22.18
CA MET A 81 -6.45 1.22 -21.05
C MET A 81 -7.38 1.77 -19.96
N GLY A 82 -8.38 0.96 -19.59
CA GLY A 82 -9.17 1.24 -18.40
C GLY A 82 -8.34 0.94 -17.15
N PHE A 83 -8.48 1.73 -16.11
CA PHE A 83 -7.77 1.53 -14.84
C PHE A 83 -8.40 2.34 -13.72
N ALA A 84 -8.02 2.00 -12.51
CA ALA A 84 -8.27 2.80 -11.33
C ALA A 84 -6.98 2.83 -10.51
N SER A 85 -6.54 4.00 -10.09
CA SER A 85 -5.30 4.14 -9.34
C SER A 85 -5.43 5.18 -8.24
N VAL A 86 -4.59 5.02 -7.21
CA VAL A 86 -4.42 6.00 -6.15
C VAL A 86 -2.93 6.23 -5.97
N ILE A 87 -2.54 7.49 -5.93
CA ILE A 87 -1.17 7.91 -5.63
C ILE A 87 -1.24 8.88 -4.46
N GLY A 88 -0.37 8.71 -3.48
CA GLY A 88 -0.35 9.59 -2.33
C GLY A 88 0.99 9.62 -1.63
N HIS A 89 1.04 10.43 -0.59
CA HIS A 89 2.24 10.64 0.23
C HIS A 89 1.92 10.42 1.69
N GLY A 90 2.93 10.08 2.46
CA GLY A 90 2.79 9.94 3.89
C GLY A 90 4.10 9.68 4.58
N THR A 91 4.00 9.38 5.85
CA THR A 91 5.14 9.02 6.69
C THR A 91 4.92 7.65 7.31
N ILE A 92 6.01 6.89 7.44
CA ILE A 92 5.95 5.51 7.92
C ILE A 92 6.61 5.41 9.29
N GLU A 93 5.97 4.65 10.20
CA GLU A 93 6.53 4.32 11.50
C GLU A 93 6.45 2.81 11.73
N ILE A 94 7.34 2.31 12.58
CA ILE A 94 7.31 0.90 13.01
C ILE A 94 6.27 0.76 14.11
N VAL A 95 5.36 -0.18 13.94
CA VAL A 95 4.30 -0.45 14.92
C VAL A 95 4.92 -1.15 16.13
N SER A 96 4.54 -0.71 17.35
CA SER A 96 4.99 -1.34 18.59
C SER A 96 4.48 -2.77 18.70
N ASP A 97 5.17 -3.59 19.50
CA ASP A 97 4.78 -4.98 19.70
C ASP A 97 3.36 -5.13 20.25
N GLU A 98 2.92 -4.18 21.07
CA GLU A 98 1.57 -4.17 21.64
C GLU A 98 0.48 -4.02 20.56
N ASP A 99 0.78 -3.27 19.51
CA ASP A 99 -0.19 -2.94 18.46
C ASP A 99 -0.10 -3.85 17.22
N LYS A 100 0.89 -4.76 17.18
CA LYS A 100 1.12 -5.64 16.01
C LYS A 100 -0.09 -6.51 15.67
N TYR A 101 -0.72 -7.10 16.66
CA TYR A 101 -1.82 -8.04 16.42
C TYR A 101 -2.99 -7.35 15.71
N GLU A 102 -3.40 -6.20 16.23
CA GLU A 102 -4.49 -5.44 15.61
C GLU A 102 -4.12 -4.94 14.20
N ALA A 103 -2.87 -4.51 14.02
CA ALA A 103 -2.38 -4.07 12.73
C ALA A 103 -2.40 -5.20 11.69
N LEU A 104 -2.00 -6.41 12.09
CA LEU A 104 -2.05 -7.58 11.21
C LEU A 104 -3.47 -7.99 10.87
N LYS A 105 -4.42 -7.83 11.79
CA LYS A 105 -5.83 -8.05 11.50
C LYS A 105 -6.36 -7.09 10.44
N ILE A 106 -5.97 -5.82 10.53
CA ILE A 106 -6.34 -4.82 9.53
C ILE A 106 -5.78 -5.21 8.16
N LEU A 107 -4.55 -5.69 8.11
CA LEU A 107 -3.94 -6.17 6.88
C LEU A 107 -4.70 -7.35 6.30
N MET A 108 -5.05 -8.33 7.13
CA MET A 108 -5.79 -9.51 6.68
C MET A 108 -7.19 -9.17 6.20
N ARG A 109 -7.81 -8.13 6.75
CA ARG A 109 -9.13 -7.68 6.33
C ARG A 109 -9.15 -7.23 4.87
N GLN A 110 -8.05 -6.67 4.36
CA GLN A 110 -7.93 -6.28 2.96
C GLN A 110 -8.13 -7.47 2.02
N TYR A 111 -7.76 -8.67 2.48
CA TYR A 111 -7.84 -9.90 1.71
C TYR A 111 -8.95 -10.84 2.20
N HIS A 112 -9.91 -10.29 2.96
CA HIS A 112 -11.08 -11.01 3.48
C HIS A 112 -10.71 -12.21 4.36
N ALA A 113 -9.63 -12.07 5.14
CA ALA A 113 -9.13 -13.11 6.03
C ALA A 113 -8.96 -12.63 7.47
N GLU A 114 -9.80 -11.70 7.91
CA GLU A 114 -9.73 -11.08 9.24
C GLU A 114 -9.88 -12.07 10.40
N ASP A 115 -10.50 -13.23 10.16
CA ASP A 115 -10.69 -14.25 11.20
C ASP A 115 -9.49 -15.18 11.36
N PHE A 116 -8.46 -15.02 10.52
CA PHE A 116 -7.25 -15.84 10.62
C PHE A 116 -6.51 -15.53 11.91
N LYS A 117 -6.13 -16.59 12.65
CA LYS A 117 -5.39 -16.46 13.88
C LYS A 117 -3.90 -16.64 13.63
N PHE A 118 -3.12 -15.63 13.99
CA PHE A 118 -1.68 -15.66 13.82
C PHE A 118 -1.02 -16.47 14.93
N ASP A 119 0.05 -17.19 14.57
CA ASP A 119 0.95 -17.78 15.54
C ASP A 119 1.76 -16.64 16.18
N THR A 120 1.69 -16.53 17.49
CA THR A 120 2.39 -15.47 18.25
C THR A 120 3.91 -15.53 18.06
N ARG A 121 4.46 -16.71 17.76
CA ARG A 121 5.89 -16.85 17.45
C ARG A 121 6.27 -16.16 16.15
N MET A 122 5.40 -16.21 15.15
CA MET A 122 5.62 -15.50 13.88
C MET A 122 5.56 -14.00 14.05
N MET A 123 4.74 -13.53 14.97
CA MET A 123 4.63 -12.09 15.27
C MET A 123 5.94 -11.51 15.79
N SER A 124 6.67 -12.27 16.60
CA SER A 124 7.93 -11.80 17.18
C SER A 124 9.04 -11.58 16.15
N VAL A 125 8.95 -12.23 14.98
CA VAL A 125 9.94 -12.10 13.89
C VAL A 125 9.43 -11.27 12.71
N THR A 126 8.27 -10.64 12.87
CA THR A 126 7.65 -9.83 11.83
C THR A 126 7.67 -8.36 12.23
N THR A 127 8.10 -7.50 11.34
CA THR A 127 7.96 -6.05 11.49
C THR A 127 6.67 -5.60 10.83
N VAL A 128 5.90 -4.79 11.53
CA VAL A 128 4.69 -4.17 10.98
C VAL A 128 4.93 -2.67 10.86
N LEU A 129 4.60 -2.13 9.70
CA LEU A 129 4.76 -0.73 9.38
C LEU A 129 3.40 -0.06 9.25
N LYS A 130 3.31 1.17 9.70
CA LYS A 130 2.09 1.98 9.59
C LYS A 130 2.43 3.27 8.86
N MET A 131 1.73 3.52 7.77
CA MET A 131 1.85 4.77 7.01
C MET A 131 0.67 5.67 7.33
N THR A 132 0.97 6.87 7.78
CA THR A 132 -0.04 7.92 7.94
C THR A 132 -0.09 8.69 6.62
N VAL A 133 -1.20 8.61 5.92
CA VAL A 133 -1.36 9.24 4.60
C VAL A 133 -1.67 10.72 4.78
N THR A 134 -0.82 11.58 4.22
CA THR A 134 -1.01 13.04 4.31
C THR A 134 -1.86 13.60 3.19
N ASP A 135 -1.72 13.02 1.98
CA ASP A 135 -2.53 13.39 0.83
C ASP A 135 -2.60 12.23 -0.15
N MET A 136 -3.62 12.21 -0.98
CA MET A 136 -3.77 11.22 -2.03
C MET A 136 -4.75 11.68 -3.10
N ILE A 137 -4.54 11.19 -4.33
CA ILE A 137 -5.41 11.46 -5.47
C ILE A 137 -5.78 10.13 -6.13
N GLY A 138 -7.07 9.93 -6.33
CA GLY A 138 -7.60 8.80 -7.10
C GLY A 138 -7.84 9.19 -8.55
N LYS A 139 -7.60 8.27 -9.45
CA LYS A 139 -7.84 8.45 -10.88
C LYS A 139 -8.47 7.18 -11.45
N ARG A 140 -9.53 7.35 -12.22
CA ARG A 140 -10.20 6.22 -12.86
C ARG A 140 -10.48 6.53 -14.33
N ARG A 141 -10.26 5.53 -15.18
CA ARG A 141 -10.67 5.57 -16.56
C ARG A 141 -11.49 4.31 -16.85
N ASN A 142 -12.75 4.50 -17.17
CA ASN A 142 -13.66 3.41 -17.52
C ASN A 142 -14.03 3.50 -18.98
N ASN A 143 -14.42 2.37 -19.52
CA ASN A 143 -15.00 2.32 -20.84
C ASN A 143 -16.50 2.59 -20.74
N ILE A 144 -16.88 3.85 -20.61
CA ILE A 144 -18.29 4.23 -20.67
C ILE A 144 -18.50 5.08 -21.91
N HIS A 145 -18.70 4.44 -23.01
CA HIS A 145 -19.16 5.09 -24.26
C HIS A 145 -19.70 4.09 -25.22
#